data_a2947b3e136e6a4162fa57eed4d6c053
#
_entry.id   a2947b3e136e6a4162fa57eed4d6c053
#
_cell.length_a   1.000
_cell.length_b   1.000
_cell.length_c   1.000
_cell.angle_alpha   90.00
_cell.angle_beta   90.00
_cell.angle_gamma   90.00
#
_symmetry.space_group_name_H-M   'P 1'
#
loop_
_entity.id
_entity.type
_entity.pdbx_description
1 polymer ?
#
loop_
_entity_poly.entity_id
_entity_poly.type
_entity_poly.pdbx_seq_one_letter_code
_entity_poly.pdbx_strand_id
1 'polypeptide(L)' 'MELSKEEMRLSIIALNKLREGWEGVNEEFVKDLDLLIAKFETYLNGGEKK' A
#
# COMPACT_ATOMS: atom_id res chain seq x y z
N MET A 1 -17.59 -3.87 -0.67
CA MET A 1 -16.95 -4.45 0.50
C MET A 1 -15.88 -3.53 1.05
N GLU A 2 -15.88 -3.36 2.34
CA GLU A 2 -14.95 -2.41 2.95
C GLU A 2 -13.94 -3.11 3.82
N LEU A 3 -12.74 -2.58 3.83
CA LEU A 3 -11.71 -3.09 4.68
C LEU A 3 -11.70 -2.31 5.99
N SER A 4 -11.48 -3.02 7.08
CA SER A 4 -11.29 -2.36 8.36
C SER A 4 -9.91 -1.70 8.38
N LYS A 5 -9.69 -0.84 9.37
CA LYS A 5 -8.40 -0.19 9.48
C LYS A 5 -7.30 -1.21 9.71
N GLU A 6 -7.61 -2.23 10.48
CA GLU A 6 -6.63 -3.27 10.74
C GLU A 6 -6.27 -4.02 9.47
N GLU A 7 -7.27 -4.31 8.66
CA GLU A 7 -7.03 -5.00 7.41
C GLU A 7 -6.19 -4.14 6.47
N MET A 8 -6.44 -2.85 6.47
CA MET A 8 -5.63 -1.95 5.65
C MET A 8 -4.19 -1.91 6.13
N ARG A 9 -3.98 -1.89 7.43
CA ARG A 9 -2.62 -1.90 7.96
C ARG A 9 -1.88 -3.17 7.57
N LEU A 10 -2.57 -4.31 7.68
CA LEU A 10 -1.97 -5.56 7.28
C LEU A 10 -1.63 -5.55 5.80
N SER A 11 -2.51 -4.97 5.00
CA SER A 11 -2.25 -4.87 3.58
C SER A 11 -1.01 -4.02 3.31
N ILE A 12 -0.87 -2.91 4.02
CA ILE A 12 0.29 -2.05 3.84
C ILE A 12 1.56 -2.78 4.21
N ILE A 13 1.54 -3.52 5.30
CA ILE A 13 2.71 -4.29 5.72
C ILE A 13 3.07 -5.32 4.66
N ALA A 14 2.06 -6.02 4.16
CA ALA A 14 2.29 -7.05 3.14
C ALA A 14 2.84 -6.43 1.87
N LEU A 15 2.30 -5.29 1.48
CA LEU A 15 2.75 -4.62 0.27
C LEU A 15 4.18 -4.12 0.41
N ASN A 16 4.54 -3.63 1.59
CA ASN A 16 5.90 -3.20 1.82
C ASN A 16 6.88 -4.37 1.73
N LYS A 17 6.48 -5.49 2.28
CA LYS A 17 7.32 -6.68 2.20
C LYS A 17 7.50 -7.12 0.76
N LEU A 18 6.41 -7.12 0.02
CA LEU A 18 6.45 -7.50 -1.39
C LEU A 18 7.35 -6.53 -2.17
N ARG A 19 7.21 -5.25 -1.87
CA ARG A 19 7.99 -4.23 -2.54
C ARG A 19 9.49 -4.46 -2.32
N GLU A 20 9.87 -4.79 -1.10
CA GLU A 20 11.28 -5.04 -0.80
C GLU A 20 11.83 -6.17 -1.65
N GLY A 21 11.04 -7.19 -1.85
CA GLY A 21 11.48 -8.33 -2.63
C GLY A 21 11.64 -8.02 -4.11
N TRP A 22 10.94 -7.01 -4.60
CA TRP A 22 10.98 -6.67 -6.01
C TRP A 22 11.90 -5.49 -6.33
N GLU A 23 12.45 -4.85 -5.32
CA GLU A 23 13.38 -3.76 -5.55
C GLU A 23 14.60 -4.28 -6.30
N GLY A 24 14.95 -3.60 -7.38
CA GLY A 24 16.06 -4.03 -8.18
C GLY A 24 15.74 -5.12 -9.17
N VAL A 25 14.53 -5.66 -9.10
CA VAL A 25 14.09 -6.70 -10.02
C VAL A 25 13.15 -6.13 -11.06
N ASN A 26 12.13 -5.43 -10.60
CA ASN A 26 11.14 -4.84 -11.50
C ASN A 26 10.70 -3.50 -10.92
N GLU A 27 11.31 -2.44 -11.44
CA GLU A 27 11.06 -1.11 -10.91
C GLU A 27 9.65 -0.63 -11.18
N GLU A 28 9.09 -1.05 -12.31
CA GLU A 28 7.72 -0.64 -12.62
C GLU A 28 6.73 -1.21 -11.63
N PHE A 29 6.95 -2.45 -11.27
CA PHE A 29 6.10 -3.10 -10.29
C PHE A 29 6.23 -2.41 -8.93
N VAL A 30 7.45 -2.02 -8.59
CA VAL A 30 7.69 -1.32 -7.34
C VAL A 30 6.95 0.02 -7.32
N LYS A 31 6.93 0.72 -8.43
CA LYS A 31 6.19 1.97 -8.53
C LYS A 31 4.70 1.74 -8.30
N ASP A 32 4.17 0.70 -8.91
CA ASP A 32 2.76 0.39 -8.74
C ASP A 32 2.44 0.08 -7.28
N LEU A 33 3.33 -0.64 -6.63
CA LEU A 33 3.15 -0.95 -5.22
C LEU A 33 3.18 0.32 -4.38
N ASP A 34 4.07 1.24 -4.71
CA ASP A 34 4.15 2.51 -4.00
C ASP A 34 2.84 3.27 -4.09
N LEU A 35 2.28 3.32 -5.28
CA LEU A 35 1.02 4.03 -5.48
C LEU A 35 -0.10 3.39 -4.68
N LEU A 36 -0.13 2.07 -4.67
CA LEU A 36 -1.16 1.36 -3.93
C LEU A 36 -1.02 1.58 -2.43
N ILE A 37 0.21 1.51 -1.95
CA ILE A 37 0.47 1.76 -0.53
C ILE A 37 0.02 3.16 -0.15
N ALA A 38 0.31 4.14 -0.99
CA ALA A 38 -0.09 5.52 -0.71
C ALA A 38 -1.61 5.63 -0.60
N LYS A 39 -2.33 4.91 -1.43
CA LYS A 39 -3.79 4.94 -1.37
C LYS A 39 -4.30 4.39 -0.05
N PHE A 40 -3.74 3.28 0.38
CA PHE A 40 -4.14 2.69 1.65
C PHE A 40 -3.83 3.64 2.81
N GLU A 41 -2.68 4.27 2.76
CA GLU A 41 -2.29 5.19 3.81
C GLU A 41 -3.22 6.40 3.86
N THR A 42 -3.64 6.86 2.70
CA THR A 42 -4.57 7.97 2.65
C THR A 42 -5.89 7.60 3.34
N TYR A 43 -6.36 6.40 3.08
CA TYR A 43 -7.57 5.93 3.73
C TYR A 43 -7.41 5.85 5.24
N LEU A 44 -6.26 5.33 5.68
CA LEU A 44 -6.01 5.19 7.10
C LEU A 44 -5.97 6.54 7.80
N ASN A 45 -5.47 7.54 7.10
CA ASN A 45 -5.28 8.85 7.71
C ASN A 45 -6.51 9.74 7.59
N GLY A 46 -7.66 9.15 7.33
CA GLY A 46 -8.87 9.94 7.34
C GLY A 46 -9.51 10.10 5.99
N GLY A 47 -9.05 9.35 5.07
CA GLY A 47 -9.65 9.39 3.76
C GLY A 47 -9.21 10.59 2.99
N GLU A 48 -9.96 10.91 2.05
CA GLU A 48 -9.61 11.99 1.21
C GLU A 48 -10.33 13.21 1.64
N LYS A 49 -10.54 13.56 2.31
CA LYS A 49 -11.06 14.75 2.63
C LYS A 49 -11.00 15.82 1.99
N LYS A 50 -10.91 16.01 1.61
CA LYS A 50 -10.92 16.77 1.09
C LYS A 50 -11.12 17.21 1.01
#